data_2314ea4cc195292e312a2ef3062f645c
#
_entry.id   2314ea4cc195292e312a2ef3062f645c
#
_cell.length_a   1.000
_cell.length_b   1.000
_cell.length_c   1.000
_cell.angle_alpha   90.00
_cell.angle_beta   90.00
_cell.angle_gamma   90.00
#
_symmetry.space_group_name_H-M   'P 1'
#
loop_
_entity.id
_entity.type
_entity.pdbx_description
1 polymer ?
#
loop_
_entity_poly.entity_id
_entity_poly.type
_entity_poly.pdbx_seq_one_letter_code
_entity_poly.pdbx_strand_id
1 'polypeptide(L)'
;MDPRSNPYEFWKLPFGPGILKNAGGRATEDALRSMRVLSTIMANGQNTLGAVAVVHHTDCGLYHGPNFSDEFIKGKLTERVPELAKEVEKMELGSFTDVEASVLEDMAIIKNDPFLPKDLDVLGYVHDTATGKTREVFRSE
;
A
#
# COMPACT_ATOMS: atom_id res chain seq x y z
N MET A 1 2.62 -6.69 4.38
CA MET A 1 2.55 -7.82 5.33
C MET A 1 3.93 -8.42 5.60
N ASP A 2 4.95 -8.05 4.83
CA ASP A 2 6.32 -8.54 5.03
C ASP A 2 6.85 -8.12 6.41
N PRO A 3 7.34 -9.06 7.26
CA PRO A 3 7.86 -8.75 8.58
C PRO A 3 9.13 -7.89 8.54
N ARG A 4 9.90 -7.94 7.44
CA ARG A 4 11.09 -7.10 7.23
C ARG A 4 10.73 -5.62 7.06
N SER A 5 9.48 -5.30 6.73
CA SER A 5 9.00 -3.94 6.52
C SER A 5 8.08 -3.52 7.67
N ASN A 6 8.66 -3.26 8.83
CA ASN A 6 7.96 -2.80 10.03
C ASN A 6 8.34 -1.34 10.34
N PRO A 7 7.43 -0.35 10.12
CA PRO A 7 7.73 1.06 10.37
C PRO A 7 8.12 1.38 11.80
N TYR A 8 7.61 0.65 12.79
CA TYR A 8 8.02 0.84 14.19
C TYR A 8 9.50 0.52 14.40
N GLU A 9 10.06 -0.38 13.62
CA GLU A 9 11.46 -0.76 13.71
C GLU A 9 12.35 0.19 12.91
N PHE A 10 12.07 0.38 11.62
CA PHE A 10 12.97 1.15 10.76
C PHE A 10 12.88 2.66 10.97
N TRP A 11 11.74 3.20 11.41
CA TRP A 11 11.61 4.61 11.78
C TRP A 11 11.68 4.84 13.29
N LYS A 12 11.79 3.79 14.09
CA LYS A 12 11.77 3.88 15.56
C LYS A 12 10.61 4.74 16.07
N LEU A 13 9.43 4.54 15.49
CA LEU A 13 8.26 5.31 15.81
C LEU A 13 7.86 5.13 17.27
N PRO A 14 7.44 6.21 17.95
CA PRO A 14 6.79 6.08 19.24
C PRO A 14 5.45 5.35 19.08
N PHE A 15 4.91 4.84 20.15
CA PHE A 15 3.56 4.29 20.15
C PHE A 15 2.55 5.35 19.68
N GLY A 16 1.70 4.99 18.72
CA GLY A 16 0.62 5.88 18.29
C GLY A 16 0.19 5.83 16.82
N PRO A 17 1.10 5.82 15.81
CA PRO A 17 0.68 5.75 14.43
C PRO A 17 -0.09 4.48 14.10
N GLY A 18 -1.23 4.61 13.42
CA GLY A 18 -1.92 3.48 12.83
C GLY A 18 -1.12 2.89 11.67
N ILE A 19 -1.08 1.57 11.56
CA ILE A 19 -0.43 0.89 10.44
C ILE A 19 -1.44 -0.01 9.73
N LEU A 20 -1.62 0.22 8.43
CA LEU A 20 -2.34 -0.67 7.52
C LEU A 20 -1.33 -1.50 6.74
N LYS A 21 -1.49 -2.81 6.73
CA LYS A 21 -0.62 -3.72 5.99
C LYS A 21 -1.45 -4.66 5.12
N ASN A 22 -1.19 -4.62 3.82
CA ASN A 22 -1.77 -5.54 2.85
C ASN A 22 -0.70 -6.07 1.87
N ALA A 23 -1.11 -6.91 0.94
CA ALA A 23 -0.22 -7.38 -0.11
C ALA A 23 0.23 -6.21 -0.99
N GLY A 24 1.54 -6.02 -1.12
CA GLY A 24 2.15 -4.96 -1.92
C GLY A 24 2.08 -3.55 -1.31
N GLY A 25 1.43 -3.35 -0.17
CA GLY A 25 1.26 -2.01 0.44
C GLY A 25 0.28 -1.11 -0.33
N ARG A 26 -0.57 -1.69 -1.19
CA ARG A 26 -1.40 -0.97 -2.16
C ARG A 26 -2.56 -0.19 -1.52
N ALA A 27 -2.88 0.96 -2.09
CA ALA A 27 -4.04 1.78 -1.72
C ALA A 27 -5.34 1.19 -2.30
N THR A 28 -5.67 -0.03 -1.85
CA THR A 28 -6.91 -0.72 -2.24
C THR A 28 -8.14 -0.06 -1.62
N GLU A 29 -9.34 -0.37 -2.14
CA GLU A 29 -10.58 0.17 -1.59
C GLU A 29 -10.77 -0.17 -0.10
N ASP A 30 -10.30 -1.33 0.38
CA ASP A 30 -10.36 -1.66 1.80
C ASP A 30 -9.37 -0.83 2.64
N ALA A 31 -8.19 -0.52 2.10
CA ALA A 31 -7.26 0.41 2.73
C ALA A 31 -7.86 1.83 2.81
N LEU A 32 -8.44 2.32 1.72
CA LEU A 32 -9.14 3.61 1.67
C LEU A 32 -10.31 3.66 2.65
N ARG A 33 -11.14 2.61 2.69
CA ARG A 33 -12.22 2.47 3.68
C ARG A 33 -11.70 2.65 5.12
N SER A 34 -10.59 2.00 5.44
CA SER A 34 -9.99 2.10 6.77
C SER A 34 -9.49 3.53 7.06
N MET A 35 -8.87 4.20 6.10
CA MET A 35 -8.43 5.59 6.23
C MET A 35 -9.63 6.55 6.41
N ARG A 36 -10.71 6.37 5.63
CA ARG A 36 -11.95 7.16 5.74
C ARG A 36 -12.57 7.03 7.13
N VAL A 37 -12.64 5.80 7.67
CA VAL A 37 -13.14 5.55 9.03
C VAL A 37 -12.26 6.23 10.06
N LEU A 38 -10.94 6.05 9.99
CA LEU A 38 -9.99 6.65 10.94
C LEU A 38 -10.05 8.17 10.90
N SER A 39 -10.06 8.78 9.72
CA SER A 39 -10.15 10.25 9.58
C SER A 39 -11.41 10.81 10.22
N THR A 40 -12.54 10.10 10.10
CA THR A 40 -13.83 10.51 10.68
C THR A 40 -13.83 10.39 12.21
N ILE A 41 -13.36 9.27 12.75
CA ILE A 41 -13.32 9.03 14.20
C ILE A 41 -12.35 10.02 14.87
N MET A 42 -11.19 10.24 14.29
CA MET A 42 -10.20 11.16 14.84
C MET A 42 -10.67 12.61 14.79
N ALA A 43 -11.43 13.00 13.76
CA ALA A 43 -12.01 14.34 13.66
C ALA A 43 -12.97 14.66 14.82
N ASN A 44 -13.82 13.71 15.20
CA ASN A 44 -14.70 13.88 16.38
C ASN A 44 -13.94 13.94 17.71
N GLY A 45 -12.75 13.34 17.77
CA GLY A 45 -11.83 13.43 18.90
C GLY A 45 -10.92 14.67 18.87
N GLN A 46 -11.14 15.61 17.97
CA GLN A 46 -10.31 16.80 17.69
C GLN A 46 -8.91 16.47 17.14
N ASN A 47 -8.65 15.22 16.85
CA ASN A 47 -7.45 14.82 16.12
C ASN A 47 -7.81 14.57 14.66
N THR A 48 -7.28 15.36 13.78
CA THR A 48 -7.37 15.12 12.33
C THR A 48 -6.29 14.13 11.90
N LEU A 49 -6.58 13.32 10.89
CA LEU A 49 -5.55 12.54 10.22
C LEU A 49 -4.60 13.54 9.54
N GLY A 50 -3.42 13.75 10.14
CA GLY A 50 -2.49 14.79 9.68
C GLY A 50 -1.67 14.37 8.48
N ALA A 51 -1.21 13.10 8.45
CA ALA A 51 -0.41 12.58 7.36
C ALA A 51 -0.64 11.08 7.15
N VAL A 52 -0.47 10.66 5.90
CA VAL A 52 -0.39 9.24 5.52
C VAL A 52 0.94 9.00 4.82
N ALA A 53 1.69 8.02 5.29
CA ALA A 53 2.90 7.56 4.62
C ALA A 53 2.62 6.26 3.86
N VAL A 54 2.76 6.30 2.54
CA VAL A 54 2.77 5.11 1.68
C VAL A 54 4.17 4.54 1.68
N VAL A 55 4.32 3.30 2.10
CA VAL A 55 5.63 2.63 2.16
C VAL A 55 5.57 1.33 1.38
N HIS A 56 6.28 1.28 0.27
CA HIS A 56 6.57 0.03 -0.42
C HIS A 56 7.99 -0.42 -0.12
N HIS A 57 8.30 -1.68 -0.35
CA HIS A 57 9.62 -2.21 -0.06
C HIS A 57 10.19 -2.95 -1.26
N THR A 58 11.51 -2.99 -1.34
CA THR A 58 12.23 -3.81 -2.31
C THR A 58 12.01 -5.30 -2.02
N ASP A 59 12.20 -6.15 -3.03
CA ASP A 59 12.03 -7.60 -2.90
C ASP A 59 10.63 -8.01 -2.36
N CYS A 60 9.60 -7.27 -2.78
CA CYS A 60 8.20 -7.58 -2.48
C CYS A 60 7.73 -8.73 -3.35
N GLY A 61 6.91 -9.64 -2.82
CA GLY A 61 6.32 -10.73 -3.59
C GLY A 61 5.40 -10.27 -4.74
N LEU A 62 4.87 -9.05 -4.68
CA LEU A 62 4.12 -8.42 -5.78
C LEU A 62 5.00 -7.51 -6.67
N TYR A 63 6.27 -7.35 -6.33
CA TYR A 63 7.27 -6.68 -7.15
C TYR A 63 7.95 -7.73 -8.01
N HIS A 64 7.52 -7.76 -9.21
CA HIS A 64 7.96 -8.49 -10.36
C HIS A 64 8.50 -9.81 -10.58
N GLY A 65 8.68 -9.93 -11.78
CA GLY A 65 9.13 -11.01 -12.56
C GLY A 65 7.96 -11.92 -12.93
N PRO A 66 8.13 -12.76 -13.94
CA PRO A 66 7.07 -13.62 -14.46
C PRO A 66 6.49 -14.59 -13.40
N ASN A 67 7.18 -14.77 -12.27
CA ASN A 67 6.78 -15.72 -11.23
C ASN A 67 5.77 -15.16 -10.21
N PHE A 68 5.56 -13.83 -10.18
CA PHE A 68 4.66 -13.19 -9.21
C PHE A 68 3.75 -12.14 -9.88
N SER A 69 3.59 -12.22 -11.21
CA SER A 69 2.63 -11.38 -11.93
C SER A 69 1.19 -11.73 -11.56
N ASP A 70 0.28 -10.82 -11.84
CA ASP A 70 -1.16 -11.07 -11.64
C ASP A 70 -1.61 -12.31 -12.42
N GLU A 71 -1.10 -12.54 -13.64
CA GLU A 71 -1.41 -13.70 -14.45
C GLU A 71 -0.96 -15.00 -13.80
N PHE A 72 0.25 -15.03 -13.23
CA PHE A 72 0.74 -16.20 -12.50
C PHE A 72 -0.14 -16.51 -11.30
N ILE A 73 -0.46 -15.50 -10.48
CA ILE A 73 -1.28 -15.68 -9.28
C ILE A 73 -2.69 -16.13 -9.66
N LYS A 74 -3.31 -15.49 -10.65
CA LYS A 74 -4.62 -15.87 -11.19
C LYS A 74 -4.64 -17.29 -11.73
N GLY A 75 -3.58 -17.68 -12.46
CA GLY A 75 -3.41 -19.05 -12.94
C GLY A 75 -3.42 -20.06 -11.80
N LYS A 76 -2.67 -19.79 -10.72
CA LYS A 76 -2.64 -20.66 -9.54
C LYS A 76 -3.96 -20.71 -8.77
N LEU A 77 -4.68 -19.61 -8.71
CA LEU A 77 -6.02 -19.57 -8.12
C LEU A 77 -7.02 -20.37 -8.97
N THR A 78 -6.99 -20.22 -10.29
CA THR A 78 -7.85 -20.97 -11.21
C THR A 78 -7.55 -22.48 -11.18
N GLU A 79 -6.28 -22.89 -11.09
CA GLU A 79 -5.91 -24.29 -10.87
C GLU A 79 -6.54 -24.87 -9.60
N ARG A 80 -6.67 -24.04 -8.55
CA ARG A 80 -7.19 -24.46 -7.23
C ARG A 80 -8.72 -24.51 -7.20
N VAL A 81 -9.39 -23.58 -7.88
CA VAL A 81 -10.86 -23.44 -7.90
C VAL A 81 -11.35 -23.17 -9.34
N PRO A 82 -11.30 -24.19 -10.22
CA PRO A 82 -11.62 -24.00 -11.66
C PRO A 82 -13.04 -23.47 -11.89
N GLU A 83 -13.98 -23.78 -11.01
CA GLU A 83 -15.38 -23.33 -11.09
C GLU A 83 -15.52 -21.81 -10.89
N LEU A 84 -14.53 -21.15 -10.30
CA LEU A 84 -14.49 -19.70 -10.07
C LEU A 84 -13.55 -18.96 -11.01
N ALA A 85 -13.16 -19.54 -12.13
CA ALA A 85 -12.21 -18.96 -13.08
C ALA A 85 -12.61 -17.55 -13.55
N LYS A 86 -13.91 -17.31 -13.79
CA LYS A 86 -14.41 -16.00 -14.22
C LYS A 86 -14.31 -14.93 -13.12
N GLU A 87 -14.46 -15.31 -11.88
CA GLU A 87 -14.30 -14.45 -10.72
C GLU A 87 -12.82 -14.13 -10.50
N VAL A 88 -11.96 -15.14 -10.63
CA VAL A 88 -10.50 -14.97 -10.53
C VAL A 88 -9.99 -14.02 -11.62
N GLU A 89 -10.49 -14.12 -12.86
CA GLU A 89 -10.08 -13.25 -13.96
C GLU A 89 -10.30 -11.76 -13.65
N LYS A 90 -11.37 -11.43 -12.93
CA LYS A 90 -11.76 -10.06 -12.56
C LYS A 90 -10.98 -9.50 -11.36
N MET A 91 -10.21 -10.31 -10.65
CA MET A 91 -9.46 -9.85 -9.49
C MET A 91 -8.36 -8.87 -9.89
N GLU A 92 -8.30 -7.75 -9.21
CA GLU A 92 -7.19 -6.82 -9.24
C GLU A 92 -6.27 -7.14 -8.06
N LEU A 93 -5.08 -7.69 -8.34
CA LEU A 93 -4.15 -8.15 -7.31
C LEU A 93 -3.08 -7.11 -6.97
N GLY A 94 -2.89 -6.14 -7.87
CA GLY A 94 -2.05 -4.97 -7.63
C GLY A 94 -0.56 -5.24 -7.73
N SER A 95 -0.11 -6.21 -8.54
CA SER A 95 1.31 -6.38 -8.82
C SER A 95 1.89 -5.18 -9.57
N PHE A 96 3.18 -4.96 -9.44
CA PHE A 96 3.87 -3.82 -10.03
C PHE A 96 5.29 -4.18 -10.46
N THR A 97 5.83 -3.43 -11.42
CA THR A 97 7.17 -3.63 -11.99
C THR A 97 8.16 -2.53 -11.62
N ASP A 98 7.68 -1.46 -11.00
CA ASP A 98 8.48 -0.33 -10.53
C ASP A 98 7.97 0.08 -9.16
N VAL A 99 8.83 -0.03 -8.15
CA VAL A 99 8.47 0.24 -6.76
C VAL A 99 8.20 1.72 -6.52
N GLU A 100 8.93 2.62 -7.15
CA GLU A 100 8.71 4.07 -7.00
C GLU A 100 7.43 4.50 -7.70
N ALA A 101 7.23 4.04 -8.94
CA ALA A 101 6.01 4.32 -9.67
C ALA A 101 4.77 3.83 -8.91
N SER A 102 4.85 2.65 -8.29
CA SER A 102 3.74 2.13 -7.48
C SER A 102 3.46 2.95 -6.22
N VAL A 103 4.50 3.49 -5.57
CA VAL A 103 4.32 4.44 -4.45
C VAL A 103 3.62 5.71 -4.93
N LEU A 104 4.07 6.30 -6.04
CA LEU A 104 3.46 7.52 -6.60
C LEU A 104 2.01 7.30 -7.04
N GLU A 105 1.70 6.14 -7.60
CA GLU A 105 0.34 5.76 -7.95
C GLU A 105 -0.56 5.72 -6.72
N ASP A 106 -0.15 5.03 -5.67
CA ASP A 106 -0.93 4.91 -4.44
C ASP A 106 -1.05 6.24 -3.69
N MET A 107 -0.01 7.07 -3.70
CA MET A 107 -0.11 8.45 -3.20
C MET A 107 -1.18 9.25 -3.96
N ALA A 108 -1.22 9.11 -5.30
CA ALA A 108 -2.22 9.79 -6.11
C ALA A 108 -3.65 9.28 -5.84
N ILE A 109 -3.83 7.98 -5.65
CA ILE A 109 -5.12 7.39 -5.27
C ILE A 109 -5.61 7.98 -3.95
N ILE A 110 -4.77 8.02 -2.91
CA ILE A 110 -5.12 8.55 -1.60
C ILE A 110 -5.41 10.07 -1.69
N LYS A 111 -4.56 10.83 -2.39
CA LYS A 111 -4.70 12.28 -2.52
C LYS A 111 -5.97 12.71 -3.27
N ASN A 112 -6.43 11.87 -4.21
CA ASN A 112 -7.63 12.13 -5.00
C ASN A 112 -8.90 11.54 -4.38
N ASP A 113 -8.82 10.86 -3.24
CA ASP A 113 -9.99 10.31 -2.57
C ASP A 113 -10.90 11.45 -2.06
N PRO A 114 -12.17 11.52 -2.51
CA PRO A 114 -13.04 12.65 -2.16
C PRO A 114 -13.52 12.63 -0.69
N PHE A 115 -13.34 11.51 0.00
CA PHE A 115 -13.79 11.32 1.38
C PHE A 115 -12.69 11.54 2.42
N LEU A 116 -11.45 11.72 1.98
CA LEU A 116 -10.33 12.05 2.87
C LEU A 116 -10.17 13.58 2.99
N PRO A 117 -9.55 14.07 4.08
CA PRO A 117 -9.27 15.49 4.24
C PRO A 117 -8.45 16.04 3.07
N LYS A 118 -8.84 17.21 2.56
CA LYS A 118 -8.15 17.83 1.40
C LYS A 118 -6.74 18.33 1.72
N ASP A 119 -6.52 18.65 2.98
CA ASP A 119 -5.23 19.09 3.55
C ASP A 119 -4.36 17.95 4.06
N LEU A 120 -4.78 16.69 3.82
CA LEU A 120 -4.02 15.52 4.18
C LEU A 120 -2.66 15.49 3.48
N ASP A 121 -1.60 15.44 4.27
CA ASP A 121 -0.27 15.19 3.75
C ASP A 121 -0.12 13.72 3.35
N VAL A 122 0.27 13.49 2.10
CA VAL A 122 0.53 12.15 1.57
C VAL A 122 1.99 12.05 1.18
N LEU A 123 2.74 11.25 1.91
CA LEU A 123 4.17 11.04 1.77
C LEU A 123 4.44 9.67 1.18
N GLY A 124 5.47 9.55 0.36
CA GLY A 124 5.84 8.27 -0.27
C GLY A 124 7.25 7.84 0.11
N TYR A 125 7.43 6.56 0.40
CA TYR A 125 8.72 5.99 0.76
C TYR A 125 8.94 4.63 0.15
N VAL A 126 10.20 4.35 -0.18
CA VAL A 126 10.68 2.99 -0.49
C VAL A 126 11.58 2.53 0.63
N HIS A 127 11.26 1.37 1.21
CA HIS A 127 12.07 0.68 2.20
C HIS A 127 12.92 -0.40 1.50
N ASP A 128 14.22 -0.29 1.62
CA ASP A 128 15.17 -1.28 1.13
C ASP A 128 15.33 -2.39 2.18
N THR A 129 14.82 -3.58 1.88
CA THR A 129 14.85 -4.73 2.79
C THR A 129 16.25 -5.31 3.00
N ALA A 130 17.18 -5.06 2.08
CA ALA A 130 18.57 -5.53 2.19
C ALA A 130 19.40 -4.67 3.14
N THR A 131 19.17 -3.35 3.12
CA THR A 131 19.95 -2.39 3.91
C THR A 131 19.21 -1.87 5.15
N GLY A 132 17.89 -2.06 5.22
CA GLY A 132 17.02 -1.51 6.27
C GLY A 132 16.79 -0.01 6.16
N LYS A 133 17.25 0.64 5.08
CA LYS A 133 17.08 2.08 4.86
C LYS A 133 15.77 2.40 4.18
N THR A 134 15.22 3.55 4.49
CA THR A 134 14.10 4.15 3.76
C THR A 134 14.55 5.40 3.02
N ARG A 135 14.00 5.61 1.84
CA ARG A 135 14.15 6.85 1.09
C ARG A 135 12.79 7.39 0.68
N GLU A 136 12.68 8.68 0.68
CA GLU A 136 11.47 9.37 0.22
C GLU A 136 11.40 9.34 -1.31
N VAL A 137 10.17 9.25 -1.82
CA VAL A 137 9.88 9.29 -3.26
C VAL A 137 9.17 10.61 -3.55
N PHE A 138 9.76 11.40 -4.44
CA PHE A 138 9.22 12.68 -4.86
C PHE A 138 8.67 12.57 -6.28
N ARG A 139 7.56 13.28 -6.58
CA ARG A 139 7.26 13.59 -7.98
C ARG A 139 8.33 14.55 -8.49
N SER A 140 9.01 14.18 -9.56
CA SER A 140 9.70 15.19 -10.38
C SER A 140 8.66 16.17 -10.89
N GLU A 141 8.83 17.45 -10.60
CA GLU A 141 8.04 18.54 -11.18
C GLU A 141 8.07 18.53 -12.71
#